data_3fa4d4f37780edee52213aebbb34a193
#
_entry.id   3fa4d4f37780edee52213aebbb34a193
#
_cell.length_a   1.000
_cell.length_b   1.000
_cell.length_c   1.000
_cell.angle_alpha   90.00
_cell.angle_beta   90.00
_cell.angle_gamma   90.00
#
_symmetry.space_group_name_H-M   'P 1'
#
loop_
_entity.id
_entity.type
_entity.pdbx_description
1 polymer ?
#
loop_
_entity_poly.entity_id
_entity_poly.type
_entity_poly.pdbx_seq_one_letter_code
_entity_poly.pdbx_strand_id
1 'polypeptide(L)'
;GRLKIYLDDGRHRNHTVKVYVTFVKLEDISASSAATIISNGTIKGDRLDLSVSSAADIEIDVDVDEIDASASSAGDIELSGSAKYINASASRAGGVDAYDLEAKQVRARASSGGGVKVFATDEIDARASSGGSIRYRGNPARSQTDSGSGGSVRRSN
;
A
#
# COMPACT_ATOMS: atom_id res chain seq x y z
N GLY A 1 4.40 2.69 -21.85
CA GLY A 1 5.85 2.67 -21.66
C GLY A 1 6.22 2.39 -20.21
N ARG A 2 7.41 1.91 -19.95
CA ARG A 2 7.95 1.65 -18.62
C ARG A 2 9.16 2.56 -18.39
N LEU A 3 9.10 3.38 -17.33
CA LEU A 3 10.25 4.14 -16.86
C LEU A 3 10.92 3.36 -15.71
N LYS A 4 12.21 3.13 -15.79
CA LYS A 4 13.00 2.55 -14.71
C LYS A 4 14.07 3.53 -14.28
N ILE A 5 14.12 3.86 -12.98
CA ILE A 5 15.10 4.73 -12.37
C ILE A 5 15.91 3.89 -11.40
N TYR A 6 17.22 3.85 -11.58
CA TYR A 6 18.13 3.12 -10.69
C TYR A 6 19.49 3.84 -10.62
N LEU A 7 20.21 3.62 -9.52
CA LEU A 7 21.59 4.05 -9.40
C LEU A 7 22.49 2.96 -10.01
N ASP A 8 23.41 3.35 -10.86
CA ASP A 8 24.41 2.46 -11.44
C ASP A 8 25.43 2.01 -10.37
N ASP A 9 26.11 0.87 -10.56
CA ASP A 9 27.04 0.22 -9.60
C ASP A 9 28.31 1.04 -9.29
N GLY A 10 28.25 2.37 -9.31
CA GLY A 10 29.32 3.29 -8.95
C GLY A 10 29.42 3.51 -7.42
N ARG A 11 30.58 4.03 -6.97
CA ARG A 11 30.78 4.45 -5.57
C ARG A 11 29.96 5.71 -5.28
N HIS A 12 28.71 5.56 -4.92
CA HIS A 12 27.85 6.67 -4.51
C HIS A 12 27.96 6.87 -3.00
N ARG A 13 28.90 7.73 -2.56
CA ARG A 13 28.97 8.16 -1.18
C ARG A 13 28.03 9.34 -0.96
N ASN A 14 27.01 9.17 -0.13
CA ASN A 14 26.16 10.22 0.44
C ASN A 14 25.53 11.23 -0.55
N HIS A 15 24.96 10.76 -1.65
CA HIS A 15 24.19 11.64 -2.55
C HIS A 15 22.70 11.36 -2.46
N THR A 16 21.92 12.36 -2.10
CA THR A 16 20.46 12.33 -2.26
C THR A 16 20.14 12.67 -3.71
N VAL A 17 19.62 11.73 -4.47
CA VAL A 17 19.18 11.96 -5.84
C VAL A 17 17.66 12.15 -5.84
N LYS A 18 17.19 13.30 -6.36
CA LYS A 18 15.77 13.57 -6.57
C LYS A 18 15.46 13.52 -8.03
N VAL A 19 14.44 12.76 -8.41
CA VAL A 19 13.96 12.63 -9.78
C VAL A 19 12.50 13.04 -9.84
N TYR A 20 12.18 13.96 -10.76
CA TYR A 20 10.81 14.41 -11.00
C TYR A 20 10.29 13.75 -12.27
N VAL A 21 9.15 13.08 -12.18
CA VAL A 21 8.52 12.39 -13.30
C VAL A 21 7.14 12.97 -13.53
N THR A 22 6.88 13.42 -14.76
CA THR A 22 5.54 13.81 -15.20
C THR A 22 4.98 12.71 -16.10
N PHE A 23 3.73 12.33 -15.86
CA PHE A 23 3.08 11.26 -16.61
C PHE A 23 1.66 11.67 -17.03
N VAL A 24 1.15 11.05 -18.08
CA VAL A 24 -0.24 11.20 -18.54
C VAL A 24 -1.12 10.11 -17.94
N LYS A 25 -0.65 8.88 -17.92
CA LYS A 25 -1.32 7.72 -17.31
C LYS A 25 -0.30 6.91 -16.52
N LEU A 26 -0.67 6.53 -15.31
CA LEU A 26 0.16 5.72 -14.42
C LEU A 26 -0.66 4.50 -13.97
N GLU A 27 -0.11 3.31 -14.17
CA GLU A 27 -0.77 2.03 -13.86
C GLU A 27 0.03 1.16 -12.89
N ASP A 28 1.34 1.39 -12.80
CA ASP A 28 2.24 0.61 -11.94
C ASP A 28 3.30 1.53 -11.31
N ILE A 29 3.48 1.40 -10.01
CA ILE A 29 4.54 2.04 -9.24
C ILE A 29 5.26 0.98 -8.42
N SER A 30 6.56 0.89 -8.58
CA SER A 30 7.39 -0.04 -7.83
C SER A 30 8.59 0.65 -7.22
N ALA A 31 8.79 0.46 -5.92
CA ALA A 31 9.93 1.00 -5.18
C ALA A 31 10.68 -0.10 -4.42
N SER A 32 12.00 0.00 -4.40
CA SER A 32 12.85 -0.93 -3.68
C SER A 32 14.18 -0.29 -3.25
N SER A 33 14.92 -0.96 -2.37
CA SER A 33 16.28 -0.53 -1.99
C SER A 33 16.33 0.88 -1.39
N ALA A 34 15.51 1.12 -0.39
CA ALA A 34 15.41 2.40 0.33
C ALA A 34 15.06 3.61 -0.58
N ALA A 35 14.36 3.39 -1.67
CA ALA A 35 13.81 4.46 -2.50
C ALA A 35 12.54 5.01 -1.87
N THR A 36 12.31 6.31 -2.00
CA THR A 36 11.07 6.97 -1.58
C THR A 36 10.37 7.56 -2.80
N ILE A 37 9.08 7.27 -2.96
CA ILE A 37 8.24 7.82 -4.02
C ILE A 37 7.11 8.62 -3.38
N ILE A 38 6.98 9.88 -3.78
CA ILE A 38 5.94 10.77 -3.29
C ILE A 38 5.20 11.37 -4.48
N SER A 39 3.86 11.37 -4.45
CA SER A 39 3.08 12.08 -5.45
C SER A 39 2.97 13.57 -5.11
N ASN A 40 3.10 14.42 -6.12
CA ASN A 40 2.80 15.84 -6.00
C ASN A 40 1.42 16.11 -6.63
N GLY A 41 0.37 15.74 -5.91
CA GLY A 41 -1.03 15.82 -6.35
C GLY A 41 -1.67 14.43 -6.50
N THR A 42 -2.95 14.44 -6.82
CA THR A 42 -3.79 13.25 -6.88
C THR A 42 -3.58 12.47 -8.18
N ILE A 43 -3.23 11.20 -8.09
CA ILE A 43 -3.12 10.28 -9.23
C ILE A 43 -4.51 9.76 -9.57
N LYS A 44 -4.95 9.97 -10.81
CA LYS A 44 -6.25 9.53 -11.31
C LYS A 44 -6.12 8.42 -12.34
N GLY A 45 -7.05 7.47 -12.32
CA GLY A 45 -7.06 6.37 -13.28
C GLY A 45 -8.07 5.29 -12.94
N ASP A 46 -8.07 4.23 -13.74
CA ASP A 46 -8.96 3.09 -13.51
C ASP A 46 -8.32 2.07 -12.54
N ARG A 47 -7.03 1.79 -12.73
CA ARG A 47 -6.28 0.81 -11.93
C ARG A 47 -4.87 1.30 -11.63
N LEU A 48 -4.42 1.00 -10.41
CA LEU A 48 -3.07 1.30 -9.96
C LEU A 48 -2.49 0.13 -9.16
N ASP A 49 -1.39 -0.42 -9.64
CA ASP A 49 -0.64 -1.46 -8.97
C ASP A 49 0.58 -0.86 -8.24
N LEU A 50 0.70 -1.13 -6.94
CA LEU A 50 1.75 -0.59 -6.08
C LEU A 50 2.55 -1.73 -5.46
N SER A 51 3.85 -1.66 -5.58
CA SER A 51 4.74 -2.67 -5.01
C SER A 51 5.93 -2.02 -4.30
N VAL A 52 6.14 -2.38 -3.04
CA VAL A 52 7.25 -1.86 -2.26
C VAL A 52 7.99 -2.97 -1.53
N SER A 53 9.31 -2.87 -1.49
CA SER A 53 10.16 -3.85 -0.81
C SER A 53 11.49 -3.23 -0.34
N SER A 54 12.21 -3.97 0.53
CA SER A 54 13.58 -3.62 0.90
C SER A 54 13.72 -2.20 1.48
N ALA A 55 12.88 -1.90 2.46
CA ALA A 55 12.85 -0.61 3.18
C ALA A 55 12.62 0.61 2.27
N ALA A 56 11.87 0.44 1.19
CA ALA A 56 11.42 1.55 0.35
C ALA A 56 10.04 2.05 0.79
N ASP A 57 9.71 3.28 0.44
CA ASP A 57 8.47 3.94 0.83
C ASP A 57 7.72 4.49 -0.40
N ILE A 58 6.39 4.39 -0.37
CA ILE A 58 5.49 5.03 -1.33
C ILE A 58 4.45 5.83 -0.55
N GLU A 59 4.37 7.14 -0.79
CA GLU A 59 3.36 8.04 -0.22
C GLU A 59 2.64 8.76 -1.36
N ILE A 60 1.36 8.42 -1.59
CA ILE A 60 0.61 8.97 -2.72
C ILE A 60 -0.85 9.25 -2.39
N ASP A 61 -1.38 10.28 -3.03
CA ASP A 61 -2.81 10.61 -3.07
C ASP A 61 -3.43 10.11 -4.38
N VAL A 62 -4.57 9.43 -4.29
CA VAL A 62 -5.18 8.74 -5.43
C VAL A 62 -6.70 8.94 -5.51
N ASP A 63 -7.20 8.94 -6.74
CA ASP A 63 -8.63 8.86 -7.07
C ASP A 63 -8.79 7.86 -8.22
N VAL A 64 -8.93 6.59 -7.87
CA VAL A 64 -8.90 5.48 -8.84
C VAL A 64 -10.01 4.47 -8.53
N ASP A 65 -10.34 3.64 -9.51
CA ASP A 65 -11.35 2.60 -9.30
C ASP A 65 -10.78 1.41 -8.55
N GLU A 66 -9.59 0.95 -8.88
CA GLU A 66 -8.97 -0.26 -8.30
C GLU A 66 -7.51 -0.02 -7.90
N ILE A 67 -7.16 -0.46 -6.70
CA ILE A 67 -5.78 -0.45 -6.19
C ILE A 67 -5.37 -1.86 -5.78
N ASP A 68 -4.20 -2.27 -6.22
CA ASP A 68 -3.49 -3.45 -5.71
C ASP A 68 -2.19 -3.01 -5.05
N ALA A 69 -2.13 -3.04 -3.71
CA ALA A 69 -1.00 -2.57 -2.92
C ALA A 69 -0.31 -3.72 -2.20
N SER A 70 0.96 -3.91 -2.47
CA SER A 70 1.78 -4.97 -1.89
C SER A 70 3.05 -4.43 -1.23
N ALA A 71 3.18 -4.64 0.08
CA ALA A 71 4.34 -4.23 0.86
C ALA A 71 5.06 -5.44 1.49
N SER A 72 6.37 -5.48 1.37
CA SER A 72 7.17 -6.56 1.93
C SER A 72 8.56 -6.09 2.38
N SER A 73 9.24 -6.92 3.19
CA SER A 73 10.64 -6.69 3.57
C SER A 73 10.89 -5.28 4.13
N ALA A 74 10.05 -4.89 5.11
CA ALA A 74 10.07 -3.58 5.76
C ALA A 74 9.84 -2.39 4.82
N GLY A 75 9.18 -2.59 3.68
CA GLY A 75 8.71 -1.48 2.83
C GLY A 75 7.33 -1.00 3.26
N ASP A 76 7.05 0.29 3.13
CA ASP A 76 5.80 0.90 3.56
C ASP A 76 5.09 1.62 2.40
N ILE A 77 3.76 1.49 2.36
CA ILE A 77 2.88 2.21 1.43
C ILE A 77 1.89 3.04 2.24
N GLU A 78 1.85 4.35 2.01
CA GLU A 78 0.86 5.26 2.56
C GLU A 78 -0.05 5.79 1.45
N LEU A 79 -1.36 5.61 1.62
CA LEU A 79 -2.38 5.95 0.63
C LEU A 79 -3.42 6.90 1.21
N SER A 80 -3.74 7.95 0.45
CA SER A 80 -4.86 8.85 0.74
C SER A 80 -5.75 9.03 -0.49
N GLY A 81 -6.98 9.52 -0.28
CA GLY A 81 -7.93 9.80 -1.34
C GLY A 81 -9.11 8.83 -1.41
N SER A 82 -9.42 8.31 -2.59
CA SER A 82 -10.58 7.44 -2.78
C SER A 82 -10.35 6.30 -3.77
N ALA A 83 -11.02 5.16 -3.51
CA ALA A 83 -11.05 4.02 -4.41
C ALA A 83 -12.39 3.28 -4.34
N LYS A 84 -12.78 2.58 -5.41
CA LYS A 84 -13.90 1.65 -5.33
C LYS A 84 -13.48 0.34 -4.68
N TYR A 85 -12.30 -0.15 -5.04
CA TYR A 85 -11.75 -1.40 -4.55
C TYR A 85 -10.27 -1.26 -4.19
N ILE A 86 -9.88 -1.81 -3.05
CA ILE A 86 -8.47 -1.96 -2.69
C ILE A 86 -8.18 -3.41 -2.24
N ASN A 87 -7.11 -3.97 -2.80
CA ASN A 87 -6.47 -5.18 -2.32
C ASN A 87 -5.13 -4.81 -1.68
N ALA A 88 -5.07 -4.81 -0.35
CA ALA A 88 -3.89 -4.43 0.42
C ALA A 88 -3.24 -5.67 1.04
N SER A 89 -1.99 -5.93 0.74
CA SER A 89 -1.25 -7.03 1.32
C SER A 89 0.09 -6.59 1.92
N ALA A 90 0.39 -7.07 3.13
CA ALA A 90 1.63 -6.79 3.83
C ALA A 90 2.25 -8.08 4.39
N SER A 91 3.56 -8.22 4.21
CA SER A 91 4.30 -9.37 4.71
C SER A 91 5.74 -9.01 5.10
N ARG A 92 6.42 -9.88 5.85
CA ARG A 92 7.82 -9.70 6.25
C ARG A 92 8.10 -8.30 6.83
N ALA A 93 7.27 -7.92 7.80
CA ALA A 93 7.31 -6.59 8.44
C ALA A 93 7.06 -5.40 7.51
N GLY A 94 6.50 -5.59 6.33
CA GLY A 94 6.04 -4.50 5.47
C GLY A 94 4.72 -3.91 5.99
N GLY A 95 4.41 -2.67 5.60
CA GLY A 95 3.23 -1.92 6.02
C GLY A 95 2.41 -1.36 4.85
N VAL A 96 1.09 -1.41 4.97
CA VAL A 96 0.17 -0.64 4.11
C VAL A 96 -0.73 0.20 5.01
N ASP A 97 -0.57 1.52 4.96
CA ASP A 97 -1.43 2.48 5.65
C ASP A 97 -2.35 3.18 4.65
N ALA A 98 -3.60 2.79 4.63
CA ALA A 98 -4.66 3.34 3.81
C ALA A 98 -5.85 3.82 4.69
N TYR A 99 -5.54 4.35 5.87
CA TYR A 99 -6.57 4.92 6.73
C TYR A 99 -7.22 6.17 6.15
N ASP A 100 -6.47 6.93 5.36
CA ASP A 100 -6.95 8.16 4.71
C ASP A 100 -7.42 7.92 3.26
N LEU A 101 -7.49 6.64 2.85
CA LEU A 101 -8.08 6.20 1.59
C LEU A 101 -9.48 5.62 1.84
N GLU A 102 -10.52 6.35 1.46
CA GLU A 102 -11.89 5.85 1.53
C GLU A 102 -12.16 4.84 0.41
N ALA A 103 -12.34 3.57 0.79
CA ALA A 103 -12.62 2.50 -0.15
C ALA A 103 -13.97 1.83 0.10
N LYS A 104 -14.74 1.56 -0.98
CA LYS A 104 -16.03 0.87 -0.85
C LYS A 104 -15.83 -0.60 -0.49
N GLN A 105 -14.97 -1.28 -1.20
CA GLN A 105 -14.67 -2.69 -0.97
C GLN A 105 -13.18 -2.86 -0.66
N VAL A 106 -12.89 -3.56 0.41
CA VAL A 106 -11.54 -3.77 0.90
C VAL A 106 -11.24 -5.25 1.04
N ARG A 107 -10.15 -5.69 0.44
CA ARG A 107 -9.51 -6.96 0.75
C ARG A 107 -8.17 -6.68 1.41
N ALA A 108 -7.99 -7.14 2.65
CA ALA A 108 -6.78 -6.91 3.41
C ALA A 108 -6.13 -8.23 3.85
N ARG A 109 -4.84 -8.37 3.63
CA ARG A 109 -4.06 -9.54 4.03
C ARG A 109 -2.78 -9.12 4.73
N ALA A 110 -2.53 -9.68 5.91
CA ALA A 110 -1.30 -9.45 6.66
C ALA A 110 -0.69 -10.76 7.14
N SER A 111 0.60 -10.93 6.95
CA SER A 111 1.31 -12.13 7.40
C SER A 111 2.75 -11.82 7.81
N SER A 112 3.39 -12.75 8.53
CA SER A 112 4.82 -12.65 8.86
C SER A 112 5.22 -11.28 9.45
N GLY A 113 4.44 -10.82 10.42
CA GLY A 113 4.65 -9.52 11.08
C GLY A 113 4.26 -8.29 10.26
N GLY A 114 3.67 -8.46 9.07
CA GLY A 114 3.18 -7.34 8.26
C GLY A 114 1.98 -6.64 8.89
N GLY A 115 1.80 -5.36 8.57
CA GLY A 115 0.72 -4.51 9.07
C GLY A 115 -0.13 -3.91 7.95
N VAL A 116 -1.45 -3.95 8.09
CA VAL A 116 -2.38 -3.30 7.15
C VAL A 116 -3.37 -2.44 7.92
N LYS A 117 -3.54 -1.20 7.48
CA LYS A 117 -4.56 -0.29 7.98
C LYS A 117 -5.41 0.19 6.81
N VAL A 118 -6.73 0.08 6.92
CA VAL A 118 -7.65 0.40 5.83
C VAL A 118 -8.94 1.06 6.32
N PHE A 119 -9.60 1.78 5.43
CA PHE A 119 -10.92 2.35 5.66
C PHE A 119 -11.93 1.74 4.66
N ALA A 120 -12.91 1.01 5.16
CA ALA A 120 -13.94 0.34 4.37
C ALA A 120 -15.32 0.95 4.64
N THR A 121 -16.05 1.32 3.59
CA THR A 121 -17.42 1.84 3.70
C THR A 121 -18.48 0.77 3.55
N ASP A 122 -18.35 -0.14 2.58
CA ASP A 122 -19.39 -1.10 2.19
C ASP A 122 -19.05 -2.55 2.56
N GLU A 123 -17.82 -2.98 2.28
CA GLU A 123 -17.41 -4.37 2.48
C GLU A 123 -15.92 -4.50 2.85
N ILE A 124 -15.62 -5.42 3.77
CA ILE A 124 -14.26 -5.82 4.11
C ILE A 124 -14.10 -7.34 4.20
N ASP A 125 -13.06 -7.88 3.54
CA ASP A 125 -12.51 -9.22 3.75
C ASP A 125 -11.08 -9.07 4.27
N ALA A 126 -10.88 -9.32 5.58
CA ALA A 126 -9.58 -9.13 6.24
C ALA A 126 -9.06 -10.44 6.83
N ARG A 127 -7.85 -10.83 6.46
CA ARG A 127 -7.21 -12.06 6.95
C ARG A 127 -5.80 -11.80 7.44
N ALA A 128 -5.56 -12.13 8.70
CA ALA A 128 -4.25 -11.99 9.33
C ALA A 128 -3.72 -13.35 9.82
N SER A 129 -2.43 -13.60 9.63
CA SER A 129 -1.77 -14.83 10.08
C SER A 129 -0.30 -14.58 10.45
N SER A 130 0.32 -15.53 11.11
CA SER A 130 1.77 -15.50 11.37
C SER A 130 2.27 -14.17 11.95
N GLY A 131 1.56 -13.67 12.97
CA GLY A 131 1.90 -12.39 13.61
C GLY A 131 1.50 -11.14 12.80
N GLY A 132 0.83 -11.28 11.66
CA GLY A 132 0.31 -10.14 10.88
C GLY A 132 -0.82 -9.40 11.63
N SER A 133 -0.95 -8.13 11.38
CA SER A 133 -1.93 -7.25 12.02
C SER A 133 -2.73 -6.45 11.01
N ILE A 134 -4.06 -6.50 11.12
CA ILE A 134 -4.95 -5.67 10.32
C ILE A 134 -5.79 -4.79 11.23
N ARG A 135 -5.86 -3.50 10.93
CA ARG A 135 -6.78 -2.56 11.56
C ARG A 135 -7.63 -1.91 10.49
N TYR A 136 -8.92 -1.80 10.73
CA TYR A 136 -9.80 -1.13 9.77
C TYR A 136 -10.70 -0.10 10.45
N ARG A 137 -11.01 0.96 9.73
CA ARG A 137 -12.01 1.99 10.07
C ARG A 137 -13.25 1.81 9.20
N GLY A 138 -14.29 2.54 9.55
CA GLY A 138 -15.55 2.54 8.83
C GLY A 138 -16.58 1.61 9.46
N ASN A 139 -17.73 1.56 8.80
CA ASN A 139 -18.87 0.73 9.22
C ASN A 139 -19.41 -0.09 8.05
N PRO A 140 -18.58 -0.99 7.48
CA PRO A 140 -18.99 -1.77 6.33
C PRO A 140 -20.22 -2.64 6.65
N ALA A 141 -21.18 -2.69 5.72
CA ALA A 141 -22.39 -3.52 5.86
C ALA A 141 -22.05 -5.01 5.83
N ARG A 142 -20.93 -5.38 5.20
CA ARG A 142 -20.39 -6.74 5.18
C ARG A 142 -18.97 -6.76 5.72
N SER A 143 -18.74 -7.60 6.73
CA SER A 143 -17.42 -7.75 7.33
C SER A 143 -17.10 -9.23 7.52
N GLN A 144 -16.12 -9.70 6.78
CA GLN A 144 -15.55 -11.02 6.95
C GLN A 144 -14.12 -10.87 7.47
N THR A 145 -13.90 -11.31 8.70
CA THR A 145 -12.59 -11.21 9.34
C THR A 145 -12.13 -12.58 9.82
N ASP A 146 -10.88 -12.91 9.53
CA ASP A 146 -10.26 -14.15 9.96
C ASP A 146 -8.85 -13.88 10.53
N SER A 147 -8.53 -14.52 11.64
CA SER A 147 -7.21 -14.39 12.26
C SER A 147 -6.71 -15.75 12.75
N GLY A 148 -5.57 -16.18 12.23
CA GLY A 148 -4.94 -17.44 12.59
C GLY A 148 -3.47 -17.27 12.97
N SER A 149 -2.91 -18.26 13.67
CA SER A 149 -1.47 -18.36 13.94
C SER A 149 -0.83 -17.08 14.49
N GLY A 150 -1.45 -16.49 15.52
CA GLY A 150 -0.97 -15.24 16.13
C GLY A 150 -1.25 -13.96 15.34
N GLY A 151 -2.02 -14.02 14.27
CA GLY A 151 -2.52 -12.85 13.56
C GLY A 151 -3.60 -12.11 14.34
N SER A 152 -3.85 -10.86 14.01
CA SER A 152 -4.94 -10.08 14.61
C SER A 152 -5.65 -9.19 13.60
N VAL A 153 -6.99 -9.16 13.68
CA VAL A 153 -7.84 -8.23 12.92
C VAL A 153 -8.67 -7.43 13.92
N ARG A 154 -8.59 -6.10 13.86
CA ARG A 154 -9.30 -5.22 14.80
C ARG A 154 -9.95 -4.05 14.08
N ARG A 155 -11.18 -3.73 14.48
CA ARG A 155 -11.80 -2.46 14.09
C ARG A 155 -11.30 -1.34 14.99
N SER A 156 -10.93 -0.22 14.38
CA SER A 156 -10.60 1.03 15.07
C SER A 156 -11.80 1.98 14.99
N ASN A 157 -12.15 2.59 16.11
CA ASN A 157 -13.18 3.62 16.15
C ASN A 157 -12.64 4.96 15.65
#